data_c88625945f8c70cd2e8cba41acbe0c15
#
_entry.id   c88625945f8c70cd2e8cba41acbe0c15
#
_cell.length_a   1.000
_cell.length_b   1.000
_cell.length_c   1.000
_cell.angle_alpha   90.00
_cell.angle_beta   90.00
_cell.angle_gamma   90.00
#
_symmetry.space_group_name_H-M   'P 1'
#
loop_
_entity.id
_entity.type
_entity.pdbx_description
1 polymer ?
#
loop_
_entity_poly.entity_id
_entity_poly.type
_entity_poly.pdbx_seq_one_letter_code
_entity_poly.pdbx_strand_id
1 'polypeptide(L)'
;VDIATPSNMINDFNYIKDVIVWVFITYDKKNEVYKVNIRSRGPIINEVAAKYSGGGHKFASGARIKDETEIEPLLQELNEVCREYKLSLED
;
A
#
# COMPACT_ATOMS: atom_id res chain seq x y z
N VAL A 1 2.95 5.26 -5.59
CA VAL A 1 2.75 3.93 -5.03
C VAL A 1 3.34 2.89 -5.96
N ASP A 2 4.16 2.03 -5.42
CA ASP A 2 4.72 0.93 -6.19
C ASP A 2 4.18 -0.38 -5.63
N ILE A 3 3.94 -1.35 -6.48
CA ILE A 3 3.31 -2.59 -6.11
C ILE A 3 4.23 -3.74 -6.42
N ALA A 4 4.39 -4.65 -5.47
CA ALA A 4 5.15 -5.85 -5.70
C ALA A 4 4.35 -7.04 -5.20
N THR A 5 4.43 -8.16 -5.88
CA THR A 5 3.77 -9.36 -5.46
C THR A 5 4.83 -10.37 -5.04
N PRO A 6 4.58 -11.10 -3.97
CA PRO A 6 5.56 -12.03 -3.45
C PRO A 6 5.93 -13.13 -4.42
N SER A 7 5.02 -13.51 -5.25
CA SER A 7 5.28 -14.60 -6.16
C SER A 7 6.35 -14.28 -7.18
N ASN A 8 6.59 -13.03 -7.38
CA ASN A 8 7.58 -12.64 -8.36
C ASN A 8 8.79 -12.12 -7.74
N MET A 9 8.84 -12.29 -6.51
CA MET A 9 9.85 -11.95 -5.90
C MET A 9 10.14 -10.62 -5.80
N ILE A 10 9.95 -10.07 -4.91
CA ILE A 10 10.16 -8.80 -4.49
C ILE A 10 11.44 -8.22 -4.82
N ASN A 11 12.41 -9.01 -4.99
CA ASN A 11 13.69 -8.45 -5.28
C ASN A 11 13.71 -7.73 -6.61
N ASP A 12 12.68 -7.87 -7.38
CA ASP A 12 12.65 -7.15 -8.63
C ASP A 12 12.00 -5.80 -8.47
N PHE A 13 11.76 -5.42 -7.26
CA PHE A 13 11.13 -4.17 -6.98
C PHE A 13 12.09 -3.06 -7.36
N ASN A 14 11.77 -2.34 -8.40
CA ASN A 14 12.60 -1.25 -8.84
C ASN A 14 12.37 -0.01 -8.03
N TYR A 15 13.40 0.42 -7.39
CA TYR A 15 13.31 1.61 -6.58
C TYR A 15 13.38 2.82 -7.48
N ILE A 16 12.30 3.57 -7.55
CA ILE A 16 12.28 4.80 -8.31
C ILE A 16 12.41 5.95 -7.32
N LYS A 17 13.20 6.93 -7.73
CA LYS A 17 13.50 8.06 -6.87
C LYS A 17 12.27 8.69 -6.20
N ASP A 18 11.17 8.76 -6.92
CA ASP A 18 9.98 9.39 -6.39
C ASP A 18 9.02 8.46 -5.70
N VAL A 19 9.38 7.20 -5.55
CA VAL A 19 8.53 6.26 -4.86
C VAL A 19 8.66 6.49 -3.37
N ILE A 20 7.55 6.78 -2.73
CA ILE A 20 7.53 7.03 -1.29
C ILE A 20 6.59 6.08 -0.55
N VAL A 21 5.79 5.32 -1.27
CA VAL A 21 4.91 4.32 -0.67
C VAL A 21 5.03 3.03 -1.44
N TRP A 22 5.22 1.92 -0.71
CA TRP A 22 5.32 0.58 -1.30
C TRP A 22 4.16 -0.26 -0.81
N VAL A 23 3.62 -1.08 -1.70
CA VAL A 23 2.51 -1.97 -1.37
C VAL A 23 2.89 -3.39 -1.77
N PHE A 24 2.80 -4.32 -0.82
CA PHE A 24 3.07 -5.73 -1.05
C PHE A 24 1.77 -6.50 -0.84
N ILE A 25 1.35 -7.25 -1.83
CA ILE A 25 0.09 -7.98 -1.78
C ILE A 25 0.35 -9.47 -1.89
N THR A 26 -0.19 -10.22 -0.93
CA THR A 26 -0.05 -11.68 -0.89
C THR A 26 -1.44 -12.30 -0.77
N TYR A 27 -1.72 -13.29 -1.58
CA TYR A 27 -2.99 -13.99 -1.46
C TYR A 27 -2.86 -15.16 -0.48
N ASP A 28 -3.70 -15.17 0.52
CA ASP A 28 -3.74 -16.25 1.51
C ASP A 28 -4.83 -17.23 1.10
N LYS A 29 -4.43 -18.35 0.54
CA LYS A 29 -5.38 -19.35 0.05
C LYS A 29 -6.23 -19.95 1.16
N LYS A 30 -5.63 -20.11 2.32
CA LYS A 30 -6.32 -20.74 3.43
C LYS A 30 -7.52 -19.92 3.90
N ASN A 31 -7.33 -18.62 3.99
CA ASN A 31 -8.37 -17.72 4.45
C ASN A 31 -9.08 -16.98 3.32
N GLU A 32 -8.65 -17.23 2.09
CA GLU A 32 -9.23 -16.63 0.90
C GLU A 32 -9.27 -15.10 1.02
N VAL A 33 -8.13 -14.53 1.36
CA VAL A 33 -8.04 -13.10 1.56
C VAL A 33 -6.70 -12.61 1.02
N TYR A 34 -6.69 -11.38 0.52
CA TYR A 34 -5.45 -10.73 0.11
C TYR A 34 -4.91 -9.96 1.30
N LYS A 35 -3.69 -10.27 1.68
CA LYS A 35 -3.00 -9.55 2.74
C LYS A 35 -2.20 -8.45 2.08
N VAL A 36 -2.39 -7.24 2.56
CA VAL A 36 -1.75 -6.07 1.99
C VAL A 36 -0.85 -5.46 3.04
N ASN A 37 0.41 -5.25 2.70
CA ASN A 37 1.35 -4.58 3.58
C ASN A 37 1.76 -3.29 2.92
N ILE A 38 1.67 -2.20 3.66
CA ILE A 38 1.94 -0.87 3.15
C ILE A 38 3.09 -0.26 3.93
N ARG A 39 4.06 0.28 3.23
CA ARG A 39 5.20 0.97 3.84
C ARG A 39 5.32 2.34 3.24
N SER A 40 5.68 3.31 4.06
CA SER A 40 5.77 4.69 3.62
C SER A 40 7.05 5.35 4.12
N ARG A 41 7.55 6.29 3.34
CA ARG A 41 8.71 7.09 3.72
C ARG A 41 8.32 8.53 4.01
N GLY A 42 7.06 8.86 4.02
CA GLY A 42 6.62 10.23 4.28
C GLY A 42 5.16 10.32 4.60
N PRO A 43 4.28 9.97 3.67
CA PRO A 43 2.84 10.11 3.94
C PRO A 43 2.38 9.15 5.03
N ILE A 44 1.36 9.57 5.74
CA ILE A 44 0.74 8.74 6.77
C ILE A 44 -0.25 7.82 6.05
N ILE A 45 -0.09 6.51 6.20
CA ILE A 45 -0.89 5.56 5.44
C ILE A 45 -1.77 4.66 6.31
N ASN A 46 -1.67 4.76 7.63
CA ASN A 46 -2.46 3.87 8.48
C ASN A 46 -3.97 4.13 8.39
N GLU A 47 -4.35 5.35 8.05
CA GLU A 47 -5.78 5.66 7.91
C GLU A 47 -6.36 4.97 6.68
N VAL A 48 -5.60 4.87 5.61
CA VAL A 48 -6.05 4.15 4.43
C VAL A 48 -6.19 2.66 4.77
N ALA A 49 -5.18 2.10 5.46
CA ALA A 49 -5.25 0.70 5.85
C ALA A 49 -6.48 0.41 6.71
N ALA A 50 -6.85 1.34 7.59
CA ALA A 50 -7.99 1.15 8.46
C ALA A 50 -9.30 1.04 7.68
N LYS A 51 -9.39 1.64 6.52
CA LYS A 51 -10.59 1.55 5.69
C LYS A 51 -10.74 0.17 5.06
N TYR A 52 -9.68 -0.62 5.04
CA TYR A 52 -9.67 -1.93 4.38
C TYR A 52 -9.34 -3.02 5.40
N SER A 53 -10.02 -2.99 6.51
CA SER A 53 -9.91 -4.02 7.55
C SER A 53 -8.50 -4.17 8.08
N GLY A 54 -7.85 -3.07 8.31
CA GLY A 54 -6.48 -3.11 8.78
C GLY A 54 -6.14 -1.96 9.70
N GLY A 55 -4.88 -1.61 9.70
CA GLY A 55 -4.36 -0.53 10.53
C GLY A 55 -2.91 -0.77 10.83
N GLY A 56 -2.39 -0.03 11.78
CA GLY A 56 -1.01 -0.18 12.21
C GLY A 56 -0.34 1.16 12.43
N HIS A 57 0.95 1.18 12.16
CA HIS A 57 1.76 2.37 12.36
C HIS A 57 1.54 3.36 11.20
N LYS A 58 1.82 4.62 11.45
CA LYS A 58 1.68 5.66 10.44
C LYS A 58 2.42 5.37 9.15
N PHE A 59 3.57 4.73 9.25
CA PHE A 59 4.41 4.45 8.09
C PHE A 59 4.55 2.97 7.76
N ALA A 60 3.85 2.12 8.49
CA ALA A 60 3.91 0.68 8.26
C ALA A 60 2.60 0.05 8.74
N SER A 61 1.73 -0.26 7.82
CA SER A 61 0.40 -0.78 8.14
C SER A 61 0.06 -1.96 7.26
N GLY A 62 -0.97 -2.69 7.68
CA GLY A 62 -1.48 -3.80 6.90
C GLY A 62 -2.97 -3.66 6.69
N ALA A 63 -3.47 -4.35 5.69
CA ALA A 63 -4.89 -4.38 5.40
C ALA A 63 -5.26 -5.76 4.90
N ARG A 64 -6.53 -6.07 4.85
CA ARG A 64 -7.03 -7.34 4.33
C ARG A 64 -8.18 -7.06 3.39
N ILE A 65 -8.14 -7.70 2.24
CA ILE A 65 -9.13 -7.49 1.20
C ILE A 65 -9.64 -8.85 0.76
N LYS A 66 -10.95 -9.07 0.85
CA LYS A 66 -11.54 -10.32 0.41
C LYS A 66 -11.90 -10.29 -1.06
N ASP A 67 -12.32 -9.12 -1.54
CA ASP A 67 -12.76 -8.97 -2.92
C ASP A 67 -11.67 -8.24 -3.69
N GLU A 68 -11.07 -8.89 -4.65
CA GLU A 68 -9.97 -8.28 -5.39
C GLU A 68 -10.35 -6.98 -6.09
N THR A 69 -11.64 -6.73 -6.30
CA THR A 69 -12.04 -5.47 -6.90
C THR A 69 -11.80 -4.27 -5.98
N GLU A 70 -11.52 -4.54 -4.71
CA GLU A 70 -11.23 -3.45 -3.77
C GLU A 70 -9.75 -3.06 -3.79
N ILE A 71 -8.91 -3.84 -4.46
CA ILE A 71 -7.48 -3.55 -4.51
C ILE A 71 -7.23 -2.23 -5.23
N GLU A 72 -7.88 -2.02 -6.36
CA GLU A 72 -7.65 -0.80 -7.12
C GLU A 72 -8.07 0.46 -6.37
N PRO A 73 -9.25 0.49 -5.73
CA PRO A 73 -9.60 1.65 -4.90
C PRO A 73 -8.59 1.92 -3.80
N LEU A 74 -8.05 0.88 -3.18
CA LEU A 74 -7.03 1.05 -2.16
C LEU A 74 -5.79 1.73 -2.76
N LEU A 75 -5.35 1.26 -3.92
CA LEU A 75 -4.18 1.82 -4.57
C LEU A 75 -4.41 3.26 -4.99
N GLN A 76 -5.61 3.58 -5.43
CA GLN A 76 -5.94 4.95 -5.81
C GLN A 76 -5.92 5.87 -4.62
N GLU A 77 -6.40 5.41 -3.47
CA GLU A 77 -6.35 6.23 -2.26
C GLU A 77 -4.90 6.48 -1.85
N LEU A 78 -4.05 5.46 -1.97
CA LEU A 78 -2.64 5.63 -1.66
C LEU A 78 -1.96 6.59 -2.63
N ASN A 79 -2.32 6.53 -3.90
CA ASN A 79 -1.79 7.47 -4.87
C ASN A 79 -2.20 8.89 -4.54
N GLU A 80 -3.42 9.06 -4.09
CA GLU A 80 -3.90 10.39 -3.72
C GLU A 80 -3.16 10.91 -2.50
N VAL A 81 -2.92 10.06 -1.53
CA VAL A 81 -2.16 10.42 -0.33
C VAL A 81 -0.74 10.85 -0.73
N CYS A 82 -0.13 10.14 -1.66
CA CYS A 82 1.20 10.49 -2.15
C CYS A 82 1.18 11.84 -2.85
N ARG A 83 0.17 12.06 -3.66
CA ARG A 83 0.06 13.32 -4.40
C ARG A 83 -0.07 14.50 -3.44
N GLU A 84 -0.92 14.36 -2.45
CA GLU A 84 -1.14 15.42 -1.47
C GLU A 84 0.12 15.67 -0.65
N TYR A 85 0.83 14.62 -0.32
CA TYR A 85 2.06 14.75 0.43
C TYR A 85 3.11 15.53 -0.36
N LYS A 86 3.26 15.19 -1.65
CA LYS A 86 4.23 15.87 -2.49
C LYS A 86 3.87 17.35 -2.68
N LEU A 87 2.59 17.64 -2.80
CA LEU A 87 2.15 19.02 -2.93
C LEU A 87 2.45 19.81 -1.67
N SER A 88 2.32 19.19 -0.50
CA SER A 88 2.60 19.88 0.75
C SER A 88 4.08 20.24 0.89
N LEU A 89 4.95 19.50 0.21
CA LEU A 89 6.38 19.76 0.28
C LEU A 89 6.80 20.91 -0.63
N GLU A 90 5.94 21.31 -1.55
CA GLU A 90 6.26 22.37 -2.48
C GLU A 90 6.04 23.77 -1.91
N ASP A 91 5.43 23.86 -0.78
CA ASP A 91 5.19 25.17 -0.13
C ASP A 91 6.37 25.66 0.70
#